data_7ef912a59bf3531820e705dd6ba8b5e5
#
_entry.id   7ef912a59bf3531820e705dd6ba8b5e5
#
_cell.length_a   1.000
_cell.length_b   1.000
_cell.length_c   1.000
_cell.angle_alpha   90.00
_cell.angle_beta   90.00
_cell.angle_gamma   90.00
#
_symmetry.space_group_name_H-M   'P 1'
#
loop_
_entity.id
_entity.type
_entity.pdbx_description
1 polymer ?
#
loop_
_entity_poly.entity_id
_entity_poly.type
_entity_poly.pdbx_seq_one_letter_code
_entity_poly.pdbx_strand_id
1 'polypeptide(L)'
;MNNNTDNENNEKPVGLFADKALKDDSAPAVVPESTASEEYATTKLTNTNFTETDKADQTPDNDDVNAPNPSKLPSNLKKTLATGEPLKLAVVGHTNTGKTSILRTLLRDVYFGEVKNEAATTRHVERAQLTDSQTGEVLVALYDTPGLEDASGLMDWLEDNTASRRDGIERLQQFLAADIATGAQGAEDYSQEAKVIRQLLTSDMAVYVVDAREPVLGKYKDELAILSWAAIPVMPVFNFTDSQEANIDEWQTMLARRNLHISTRFDSVAFEFEDEMRLWQNLATMLTHSEMLEQLMQRRTEDWAQLYDEAKIIIADFLLNVAAFVREISEDDDPMPVLQDMQEAVRQ
;
A
#
# COMPACT_ATOMS: atom_id res chain seq x y z
N MET A 1 45.88 1.52 -60.37
CA MET A 1 44.86 1.55 -61.39
C MET A 1 43.59 1.91 -60.60
N ASN A 2 43.30 3.18 -60.53
CA ASN A 2 42.31 3.93 -61.31
C ASN A 2 40.89 3.39 -61.06
N ASN A 3 39.87 4.09 -60.72
CA ASN A 3 39.48 5.49 -60.69
C ASN A 3 38.11 5.47 -59.92
N ASN A 4 37.81 6.48 -59.12
CA ASN A 4 36.96 7.63 -59.43
C ASN A 4 35.55 7.23 -59.90
N THR A 5 34.48 7.79 -59.44
CA THR A 5 34.06 9.20 -59.24
C THR A 5 32.66 9.19 -58.64
N ASP A 6 32.45 10.15 -57.73
CA ASP A 6 31.46 11.24 -57.76
C ASP A 6 29.98 10.94 -57.58
N ASN A 7 29.48 11.60 -56.59
CA ASN A 7 28.61 12.82 -56.59
C ASN A 7 27.11 12.49 -56.56
N GLU A 8 26.29 13.03 -55.83
CA GLU A 8 25.86 14.37 -55.45
C GLU A 8 24.57 14.28 -54.56
N ASN A 9 24.57 15.15 -53.59
CA ASN A 9 23.53 16.07 -53.19
C ASN A 9 22.05 15.61 -53.05
N ASN A 10 21.47 15.78 -51.87
CA ASN A 10 20.59 16.92 -51.67
C ASN A 10 20.04 17.03 -50.21
N GLU A 11 20.35 18.15 -49.63
CA GLU A 11 19.49 19.15 -48.99
C GLU A 11 18.67 18.77 -47.77
N LYS A 12 19.08 19.44 -46.68
CA LYS A 12 18.23 19.81 -45.51
C LYS A 12 17.23 20.89 -45.92
N PRO A 13 16.19 21.07 -45.11
CA PRO A 13 15.90 22.43 -44.68
C PRO A 13 16.05 22.64 -43.19
N VAL A 14 16.65 23.75 -42.92
CA VAL A 14 16.87 24.53 -41.73
C VAL A 14 15.56 25.19 -41.26
N GLY A 15 15.39 25.30 -39.95
CA GLY A 15 14.44 26.20 -39.33
C GLY A 15 14.55 26.04 -37.83
N LEU A 16 15.46 26.65 -37.22
CA LEU A 16 15.54 27.97 -36.57
C LEU A 16 14.33 28.27 -35.66
N PHE A 17 14.54 28.12 -34.33
CA PHE A 17 14.15 29.13 -33.36
C PHE A 17 15.09 29.07 -32.14
N ALA A 18 15.69 30.24 -31.92
CA ALA A 18 16.70 30.51 -30.90
C ALA A 18 16.07 30.86 -29.54
N ASP A 19 16.87 30.55 -28.52
CA ASP A 19 16.99 31.17 -27.20
C ASP A 19 16.12 32.37 -26.85
N LYS A 20 15.48 32.31 -25.66
CA LYS A 20 15.55 33.40 -24.70
C LYS A 20 15.34 32.89 -23.29
N ALA A 21 16.42 32.90 -22.52
CA ALA A 21 16.41 32.89 -21.07
C ALA A 21 15.77 34.18 -20.54
N LEU A 22 14.86 34.07 -19.58
CA LEU A 22 14.54 35.14 -18.64
C LEU A 22 14.40 34.50 -17.27
N LYS A 23 15.33 34.90 -16.39
CA LYS A 23 15.22 34.81 -14.94
C LYS A 23 14.08 35.76 -14.53
N ASP A 24 13.22 35.30 -13.61
CA ASP A 24 12.62 36.26 -12.67
C ASP A 24 12.37 35.59 -11.31
N ASP A 25 12.91 36.24 -10.31
CA ASP A 25 12.70 36.04 -8.89
C ASP A 25 11.33 36.58 -8.50
N SER A 26 10.51 35.78 -7.82
CA SER A 26 9.59 36.34 -6.82
C SER A 26 9.00 35.28 -5.90
N ALA A 27 9.03 35.60 -4.62
CA ALA A 27 8.69 34.83 -3.44
C ALA A 27 7.19 34.48 -3.31
N PRO A 28 6.82 33.60 -2.34
CA PRO A 28 5.55 32.88 -2.33
C PRO A 28 4.39 33.75 -1.85
N ALA A 29 3.27 33.61 -2.56
CA ALA A 29 2.00 34.19 -2.16
C ALA A 29 1.32 33.33 -1.09
N VAL A 30 1.00 33.96 0.01
CA VAL A 30 0.18 33.48 1.13
C VAL A 30 -1.25 33.27 0.60
N VAL A 31 -1.78 32.05 0.77
CA VAL A 31 -3.19 31.73 0.51
C VAL A 31 -3.99 31.98 1.78
N PRO A 32 -5.08 32.74 1.75
CA PRO A 32 -5.92 32.93 2.92
C PRO A 32 -6.84 31.72 3.15
N GLU A 33 -6.97 31.35 4.44
CA GLU A 33 -7.97 30.42 4.96
C GLU A 33 -9.39 30.88 4.56
N SER A 34 -10.14 30.05 3.88
CA SER A 34 -11.59 30.19 3.78
C SER A 34 -12.26 29.02 4.48
N THR A 35 -12.87 29.34 5.62
CA THR A 35 -13.85 28.51 6.31
C THR A 35 -15.10 28.38 5.45
N ALA A 36 -15.35 27.20 4.92
CA ALA A 36 -16.68 26.78 4.51
C ALA A 36 -16.89 25.34 4.94
N SER A 37 -17.64 25.16 6.00
CA SER A 37 -18.18 23.91 6.46
C SER A 37 -19.34 23.49 5.56
N GLU A 38 -19.12 22.49 4.72
CA GLU A 38 -20.20 21.72 4.12
C GLU A 38 -19.95 20.24 4.43
N GLU A 39 -20.94 19.65 5.12
CA GLU A 39 -21.02 18.25 5.47
C GLU A 39 -21.16 17.41 4.19
N TYR A 40 -20.07 16.87 3.69
CA TYR A 40 -20.13 15.70 2.82
C TYR A 40 -20.21 14.45 3.67
N ALA A 41 -21.21 13.62 3.38
CA ALA A 41 -21.41 12.33 4.04
C ALA A 41 -20.17 11.45 3.81
N THR A 42 -19.22 11.57 4.72
CA THR A 42 -18.08 10.68 4.80
C THR A 42 -18.57 9.34 5.33
N THR A 43 -18.43 8.30 4.52
CA THR A 43 -18.50 6.91 4.97
C THR A 43 -17.60 6.79 6.19
N LYS A 44 -18.19 6.56 7.36
CA LYS A 44 -17.47 6.46 8.63
C LYS A 44 -16.52 5.27 8.58
N LEU A 45 -15.26 5.52 8.22
CA LEU A 45 -14.17 4.62 8.52
C LEU A 45 -13.82 4.85 10.00
N THR A 46 -14.21 3.94 10.86
CA THR A 46 -13.83 3.99 12.26
C THR A 46 -12.40 3.47 12.39
N ASN A 47 -11.45 4.39 12.47
CA ASN A 47 -10.10 4.08 12.88
C ASN A 47 -10.07 3.86 14.41
N THR A 48 -9.93 2.62 14.83
CA THR A 48 -9.59 2.32 16.22
C THR A 48 -8.09 2.06 16.31
N ASN A 49 -7.36 3.07 16.74
CA ASN A 49 -5.96 2.93 17.13
C ASN A 49 -5.89 2.12 18.43
N PHE A 50 -5.36 0.91 18.36
CA PHE A 50 -4.98 0.14 19.55
C PHE A 50 -3.51 0.42 19.83
N THR A 51 -3.24 1.30 20.77
CA THR A 51 -1.92 1.40 21.41
C THR A 51 -1.94 0.43 22.60
N GLU A 52 -1.24 -0.68 22.51
CA GLU A 52 -0.86 -1.44 23.70
C GLU A 52 0.12 -0.62 24.53
N THR A 53 -0.38 0.01 25.57
CA THR A 53 0.48 0.57 26.60
C THR A 53 0.80 -0.55 27.60
N ASP A 54 2.07 -0.97 27.61
CA ASP A 54 2.64 -1.77 28.70
C ASP A 54 2.46 -1.03 30.03
N LYS A 55 1.55 -1.53 30.86
CA LYS A 55 1.57 -1.25 32.29
C LYS A 55 2.10 -2.49 33.00
N ALA A 56 3.35 -2.37 33.39
CA ALA A 56 3.88 -3.23 34.46
C ALA A 56 3.06 -3.00 35.73
N ASP A 57 2.43 -4.04 36.25
CA ASP A 57 2.02 -4.08 37.64
C ASP A 57 2.36 -5.44 38.28
N GLN A 58 2.68 -5.34 39.51
CA GLN A 58 3.47 -6.20 40.39
C GLN A 58 2.74 -7.50 40.70
N THR A 59 3.57 -8.54 40.91
CA THR A 59 3.25 -9.86 41.45
C THR A 59 2.54 -9.82 42.82
N PRO A 60 1.86 -10.93 43.25
CA PRO A 60 2.59 -12.06 43.89
C PRO A 60 2.07 -13.48 43.60
N ASP A 61 3.05 -14.37 43.65
CA ASP A 61 3.05 -15.80 44.00
C ASP A 61 1.74 -16.61 44.00
N ASN A 62 1.69 -17.69 43.17
CA ASN A 62 1.72 -19.08 43.65
C ASN A 62 1.61 -20.08 42.48
N ASP A 63 2.54 -21.02 42.52
CA ASP A 63 2.51 -22.40 42.06
C ASP A 63 1.30 -22.87 41.21
N ASP A 64 1.54 -23.17 39.91
CA ASP A 64 1.19 -24.48 39.38
C ASP A 64 2.01 -24.82 38.12
N VAL A 65 2.75 -25.88 38.23
CA VAL A 65 3.56 -26.51 37.19
C VAL A 65 2.62 -27.10 36.14
N ASN A 66 2.52 -26.46 34.98
CA ASN A 66 2.00 -27.13 33.79
C ASN A 66 2.76 -26.63 32.56
N ALA A 67 3.93 -27.21 32.32
CA ALA A 67 4.66 -27.05 31.09
C ALA A 67 3.78 -27.52 29.92
N PRO A 68 3.58 -26.69 28.85
CA PRO A 68 2.81 -27.14 27.72
C PRO A 68 3.56 -28.27 27.00
N ASN A 69 2.86 -29.40 26.88
CA ASN A 69 3.29 -30.59 26.17
C ASN A 69 3.64 -30.25 24.70
N PRO A 70 4.87 -30.49 24.24
CA PRO A 70 5.33 -30.12 22.90
C PRO A 70 4.74 -30.96 21.75
N SER A 71 3.79 -31.83 22.01
CA SER A 71 3.23 -32.74 21.00
C SER A 71 1.84 -32.34 20.46
N LYS A 72 1.36 -31.14 20.72
CA LYS A 72 0.21 -30.59 19.99
C LYS A 72 0.68 -29.57 18.98
N LEU A 73 0.98 -30.05 17.74
CA LEU A 73 0.96 -29.18 16.57
C LEU A 73 -0.35 -28.38 16.59
N PRO A 74 -0.30 -27.03 16.47
CA PRO A 74 -1.53 -26.30 16.23
C PRO A 74 -2.09 -26.80 14.89
N SER A 75 -3.32 -27.27 14.91
CA SER A 75 -4.10 -27.76 13.76
C SER A 75 -4.46 -26.66 12.76
N ASN A 76 -3.56 -25.67 12.57
CA ASN A 76 -3.75 -24.48 11.78
C ASN A 76 -3.32 -24.61 10.31
N LEU A 77 -2.99 -25.84 9.87
CA LEU A 77 -2.66 -26.06 8.44
C LEU A 77 -3.89 -25.97 7.49
N LYS A 78 -5.06 -25.78 8.03
CA LYS A 78 -6.27 -25.31 7.36
C LYS A 78 -7.03 -24.47 8.35
N LYS A 79 -6.63 -23.22 8.51
CA LYS A 79 -7.49 -22.25 9.17
C LYS A 79 -8.65 -22.01 8.20
N THR A 80 -9.67 -22.84 8.33
CA THR A 80 -11.00 -22.52 7.81
C THR A 80 -11.37 -21.24 8.56
N LEU A 81 -11.42 -20.11 7.83
CA LEU A 81 -12.00 -18.89 8.36
C LEU A 81 -13.35 -19.26 8.96
N ALA A 82 -13.55 -19.03 10.24
CA ALA A 82 -14.84 -19.23 10.83
C ALA A 82 -15.82 -18.29 10.10
N THR A 83 -16.95 -18.82 9.66
CA THR A 83 -17.95 -18.05 8.92
C THR A 83 -18.29 -16.80 9.76
N GLY A 84 -17.96 -15.61 9.28
CA GLY A 84 -18.19 -14.33 9.94
C GLY A 84 -16.97 -13.67 10.62
N GLU A 85 -15.77 -14.27 10.62
CA GLU A 85 -14.56 -13.56 11.04
C GLU A 85 -13.94 -12.80 9.86
N PRO A 86 -13.47 -11.53 10.06
CA PRO A 86 -12.83 -10.78 8.99
C PRO A 86 -11.51 -11.44 8.57
N LEU A 87 -11.20 -11.41 7.28
CA LEU A 87 -9.91 -11.83 6.75
C LEU A 87 -8.79 -10.97 7.33
N LYS A 88 -7.79 -11.58 7.98
CA LYS A 88 -6.62 -10.88 8.52
C LYS A 88 -5.49 -10.89 7.49
N LEU A 89 -5.21 -9.73 6.93
CA LEU A 89 -4.23 -9.54 5.88
C LEU A 89 -3.03 -8.71 6.39
N ALA A 90 -1.86 -9.34 6.51
CA ALA A 90 -0.63 -8.62 6.84
C ALA A 90 -0.03 -7.98 5.58
N VAL A 91 0.36 -6.70 5.66
CA VAL A 91 1.08 -6.01 4.59
C VAL A 91 2.55 -5.91 5.00
N VAL A 92 3.39 -6.64 4.31
CA VAL A 92 4.81 -6.84 4.65
C VAL A 92 5.72 -6.49 3.48
N GLY A 93 7.01 -6.36 3.72
CA GLY A 93 8.03 -6.06 2.72
C GLY A 93 9.12 -5.16 3.29
N HIS A 94 10.10 -4.86 2.48
CA HIS A 94 11.24 -4.02 2.87
C HIS A 94 10.81 -2.59 3.25
N THR A 95 11.69 -1.87 3.95
CA THR A 95 11.48 -0.45 4.27
C THR A 95 11.35 0.38 2.98
N ASN A 96 10.42 1.35 2.98
CA ASN A 96 10.17 2.27 1.86
C ASN A 96 9.59 1.65 0.57
N THR A 97 9.08 0.42 0.58
CA THR A 97 8.40 -0.17 -0.57
C THR A 97 6.99 0.37 -0.82
N GLY A 98 6.51 1.26 0.05
CA GLY A 98 5.19 1.89 -0.07
C GLY A 98 4.05 1.10 0.57
N LYS A 99 4.30 0.24 1.58
CA LYS A 99 3.27 -0.51 2.32
C LYS A 99 2.14 0.39 2.81
N THR A 100 2.47 1.40 3.60
CA THR A 100 1.50 2.38 4.12
C THR A 100 0.78 3.15 3.00
N SER A 101 1.47 3.44 1.89
CA SER A 101 0.86 4.12 0.72
C SER A 101 -0.20 3.24 0.06
N ILE A 102 0.08 1.95 -0.13
CA ILE A 102 -0.91 0.98 -0.63
C ILE A 102 -2.12 0.93 0.30
N LEU A 103 -1.89 0.85 1.61
CA LEU A 103 -2.99 0.84 2.58
C LEU A 103 -3.84 2.11 2.52
N ARG A 104 -3.23 3.29 2.42
CA ARG A 104 -3.95 4.56 2.24
C ARG A 104 -4.85 4.53 1.02
N THR A 105 -4.32 4.05 -0.09
CA THR A 105 -5.07 3.93 -1.34
C THR A 105 -6.25 2.96 -1.20
N LEU A 106 -6.04 1.78 -0.59
CA LEU A 106 -7.08 0.79 -0.35
C LEU A 106 -8.16 1.27 0.64
N LEU A 107 -7.74 2.02 1.66
CA LEU A 107 -8.66 2.60 2.66
C LEU A 107 -9.38 3.86 2.14
N ARG A 108 -8.86 4.47 1.06
CA ARG A 108 -9.25 5.80 0.59
C ARG A 108 -9.08 6.87 1.70
N ASP A 109 -8.07 6.68 2.54
CA ASP A 109 -7.74 7.54 3.68
C ASP A 109 -6.27 7.97 3.59
N VAL A 110 -6.06 9.21 3.20
CA VAL A 110 -4.72 9.80 3.05
C VAL A 110 -4.01 10.04 4.38
N TYR A 111 -4.76 10.03 5.49
CA TYR A 111 -4.23 10.28 6.84
C TYR A 111 -3.85 9.01 7.59
N PHE A 112 -4.19 7.83 7.06
CA PHE A 112 -3.79 6.57 7.67
C PHE A 112 -2.27 6.47 7.74
N GLY A 113 -1.73 6.12 8.89
CA GLY A 113 -0.30 6.05 9.17
C GLY A 113 0.38 7.43 9.06
N GLU A 114 0.72 8.09 10.15
CA GLU A 114 1.44 9.36 10.10
C GLU A 114 2.79 9.19 9.39
N VAL A 115 2.96 9.84 8.24
CA VAL A 115 4.28 9.97 7.59
C VAL A 115 5.07 11.07 8.32
N LYS A 116 5.88 10.67 9.27
CA LYS A 116 6.97 11.53 9.72
C LYS A 116 8.09 11.43 8.68
N ASN A 117 8.63 12.55 8.25
CA ASN A 117 9.71 12.67 7.24
C ASN A 117 11.06 12.05 7.70
N GLU A 118 11.03 11.00 8.50
CA GLU A 118 12.20 10.28 8.97
C GLU A 118 12.24 8.88 8.34
N ALA A 119 13.40 8.44 7.94
CA ALA A 119 13.61 7.08 7.44
C ALA A 119 13.10 6.06 8.47
N ALA A 120 12.43 4.99 8.01
CA ALA A 120 11.78 3.97 8.85
C ALA A 120 10.59 4.49 9.67
N THR A 121 9.51 4.84 9.00
CA THR A 121 8.37 5.53 9.60
C THR A 121 7.43 4.66 10.41
N THR A 122 7.25 3.39 10.05
CA THR A 122 6.31 2.49 10.74
C THR A 122 7.06 1.65 11.75
N ARG A 123 7.03 2.05 13.03
CA ARG A 123 7.67 1.32 14.15
C ARG A 123 6.72 0.40 14.91
N HIS A 124 5.43 0.49 14.64
CA HIS A 124 4.37 -0.30 15.26
C HIS A 124 3.50 -0.93 14.18
N VAL A 125 2.85 -2.04 14.50
CA VAL A 125 1.83 -2.62 13.63
C VAL A 125 0.56 -1.80 13.80
N GLU A 126 0.10 -1.19 12.70
CA GLU A 126 -1.14 -0.44 12.66
C GLU A 126 -2.25 -1.27 12.02
N ARG A 127 -3.45 -1.19 12.58
CA ARG A 127 -4.61 -1.94 12.09
C ARG A 127 -5.59 -1.01 11.41
N ALA A 128 -6.04 -1.41 10.23
CA ALA A 128 -7.15 -0.78 9.51
C ALA A 128 -8.21 -1.83 9.16
N GLN A 129 -9.40 -1.38 8.78
CA GLN A 129 -10.52 -2.27 8.49
C GLN A 129 -11.22 -1.83 7.19
N LEU A 130 -11.50 -2.79 6.33
CA LEU A 130 -12.41 -2.60 5.21
C LEU A 130 -13.77 -3.18 5.59
N THR A 131 -14.76 -2.32 5.57
CA THR A 131 -16.13 -2.65 5.96
C THR A 131 -17.07 -2.68 4.76
N ASP A 132 -18.10 -3.47 4.83
CA ASP A 132 -19.25 -3.35 3.93
C ASP A 132 -19.92 -1.99 4.17
N SER A 133 -20.04 -1.18 3.12
CA SER A 133 -20.59 0.18 3.19
C SER A 133 -22.07 0.22 3.60
N GLN A 134 -22.81 -0.88 3.41
CA GLN A 134 -24.24 -0.95 3.71
C GLN A 134 -24.52 -1.54 5.09
N THR A 135 -23.78 -2.59 5.48
CA THR A 135 -24.02 -3.30 6.75
C THR A 135 -23.12 -2.84 7.88
N GLY A 136 -21.97 -2.23 7.56
CA GLY A 136 -20.93 -1.89 8.52
C GLY A 136 -20.13 -3.09 9.03
N GLU A 137 -20.35 -4.27 8.48
CA GLU A 137 -19.60 -5.48 8.81
C GLU A 137 -18.14 -5.36 8.36
N VAL A 138 -17.20 -5.78 9.21
CA VAL A 138 -15.77 -5.80 8.87
C VAL A 138 -15.49 -7.02 8.01
N LEU A 139 -15.09 -6.78 6.77
CA LEU A 139 -14.77 -7.85 5.80
C LEU A 139 -13.29 -8.22 5.82
N VAL A 140 -12.41 -7.20 5.87
CA VAL A 140 -10.96 -7.41 5.89
C VAL A 140 -10.33 -6.55 6.97
N ALA A 141 -9.48 -7.15 7.81
CA ALA A 141 -8.60 -6.45 8.74
C ALA A 141 -7.19 -6.39 8.14
N LEU A 142 -6.74 -5.19 7.81
CA LEU A 142 -5.43 -4.90 7.24
C LEU A 142 -4.46 -4.56 8.37
N TYR A 143 -3.24 -5.08 8.30
CA TYR A 143 -2.19 -4.80 9.27
C TYR A 143 -0.98 -4.22 8.55
N ASP A 144 -0.71 -2.92 8.75
CA ASP A 144 0.54 -2.30 8.31
C ASP A 144 1.68 -2.73 9.24
N THR A 145 2.75 -3.23 8.68
CA THR A 145 3.88 -3.73 9.48
C THR A 145 5.12 -2.87 9.24
N PRO A 146 6.04 -2.82 10.22
CA PRO A 146 7.38 -2.30 9.98
C PRO A 146 8.04 -2.96 8.77
N GLY A 147 9.03 -2.29 8.18
CA GLY A 147 9.87 -2.91 7.16
C GLY A 147 10.76 -4.00 7.76
N LEU A 148 11.03 -5.04 6.98
CA LEU A 148 12.10 -5.98 7.29
C LEU A 148 13.42 -5.31 6.87
N GLU A 149 14.14 -4.72 7.81
CA GLU A 149 15.34 -3.94 7.53
C GLU A 149 16.57 -4.82 7.40
N ASP A 150 16.71 -5.78 8.32
CA ASP A 150 17.85 -6.72 8.35
C ASP A 150 17.38 -8.18 8.27
N ALA A 151 16.73 -8.51 7.16
CA ALA A 151 16.30 -9.89 6.90
C ALA A 151 17.48 -10.85 6.75
N SER A 152 18.63 -10.37 6.24
CA SER A 152 19.82 -11.22 6.06
C SER A 152 20.45 -11.56 7.41
N GLY A 153 20.66 -10.59 8.29
CA GLY A 153 21.17 -10.85 9.63
C GLY A 153 20.23 -11.73 10.46
N LEU A 154 18.89 -11.50 10.34
CA LEU A 154 17.92 -12.39 10.97
C LEU A 154 17.99 -13.82 10.41
N MET A 155 18.21 -13.99 9.10
CA MET A 155 18.34 -15.32 8.49
C MET A 155 19.58 -16.03 9.02
N ASP A 156 20.72 -15.34 9.08
CA ASP A 156 21.97 -15.87 9.64
C ASP A 156 21.75 -16.31 11.11
N TRP A 157 21.09 -15.46 11.90
CA TRP A 157 20.75 -15.81 13.28
C TRP A 157 19.88 -17.07 13.38
N LEU A 158 18.86 -17.17 12.52
CA LEU A 158 17.96 -18.33 12.48
C LEU A 158 18.70 -19.61 12.06
N GLU A 159 19.66 -19.51 11.15
CA GLU A 159 20.48 -20.65 10.72
C GLU A 159 21.41 -21.13 11.83
N ASP A 160 22.03 -20.20 12.58
CA ASP A 160 22.99 -20.50 13.65
C ASP A 160 22.32 -20.99 14.93
N ASN A 161 21.14 -20.46 15.27
CA ASN A 161 20.50 -20.68 16.57
C ASN A 161 19.33 -21.66 16.52
N THR A 162 18.90 -22.12 15.34
CA THR A 162 17.80 -23.07 15.20
C THR A 162 18.24 -24.31 14.43
N ALA A 163 17.69 -25.47 14.81
CA ALA A 163 18.05 -26.71 14.14
C ALA A 163 17.49 -26.72 12.69
N SER A 164 18.34 -27.02 11.71
CA SER A 164 17.99 -27.01 10.26
C SER A 164 16.87 -27.98 9.86
N ARG A 165 16.57 -28.98 10.69
CA ARG A 165 15.49 -29.96 10.47
C ARG A 165 14.16 -29.56 11.12
N ARG A 166 14.12 -28.45 11.85
CA ARG A 166 12.86 -27.94 12.40
C ARG A 166 12.00 -27.33 11.34
N ASP A 167 10.70 -27.39 11.55
CA ASP A 167 9.73 -26.67 10.72
C ASP A 167 9.97 -25.16 10.81
N GLY A 168 9.68 -24.44 9.75
CA GLY A 168 9.86 -22.99 9.65
C GLY A 168 9.14 -22.25 10.78
N ILE A 169 7.89 -22.63 11.08
CA ILE A 169 7.10 -22.04 12.18
C ILE A 169 7.81 -22.22 13.53
N GLU A 170 8.36 -23.40 13.82
CA GLU A 170 9.07 -23.65 15.07
C GLU A 170 10.34 -22.78 15.18
N ARG A 171 11.02 -22.55 14.05
CA ARG A 171 12.22 -21.68 14.01
C ARG A 171 11.83 -20.24 14.30
N LEU A 172 10.75 -19.73 13.69
CA LEU A 172 10.23 -18.39 13.98
C LEU A 172 9.75 -18.23 15.42
N GLN A 173 9.09 -19.25 15.99
CA GLN A 173 8.67 -19.23 17.40
C GLN A 173 9.87 -19.23 18.34
N GLN A 174 10.94 -19.98 18.03
CA GLN A 174 12.18 -19.96 18.81
C GLN A 174 12.83 -18.57 18.76
N PHE A 175 12.86 -17.91 17.61
CA PHE A 175 13.31 -16.53 17.49
C PHE A 175 12.50 -15.58 18.37
N LEU A 176 11.16 -15.66 18.30
CA LEU A 176 10.28 -14.78 19.09
C LEU A 176 10.42 -14.96 20.60
N ALA A 177 10.93 -16.11 21.05
CA ALA A 177 11.20 -16.39 22.46
C ALA A 177 12.61 -15.96 22.90
N ALA A 178 13.49 -15.54 21.97
CA ALA A 178 14.85 -15.12 22.28
C ALA A 178 14.92 -13.64 22.68
N ASP A 179 15.90 -13.28 23.49
CA ASP A 179 16.12 -11.90 23.98
C ASP A 179 16.33 -10.90 22.83
N ILE A 180 16.95 -11.31 21.74
CA ILE A 180 17.19 -10.52 20.52
C ILE A 180 15.89 -10.01 19.89
N ALA A 181 14.78 -10.73 20.05
CA ALA A 181 13.46 -10.33 19.55
C ALA A 181 12.76 -9.27 20.43
N THR A 182 13.29 -8.99 21.60
CA THR A 182 12.72 -8.02 22.56
C THR A 182 13.50 -6.72 22.63
N GLY A 183 14.68 -6.61 21.97
CA GLY A 183 15.56 -5.44 22.05
C GLY A 183 16.19 -5.28 23.44
N ALA A 184 16.45 -6.39 24.15
CA ALA A 184 17.12 -6.36 25.45
C ALA A 184 18.52 -5.74 25.34
N GLN A 185 18.95 -4.99 26.38
CA GLN A 185 20.25 -4.30 26.35
C GLN A 185 21.42 -5.25 26.11
N GLY A 186 22.19 -4.95 25.06
CA GLY A 186 23.41 -5.68 24.72
C GLY A 186 23.26 -6.80 23.70
N ALA A 187 22.04 -7.08 23.21
CA ALA A 187 21.78 -7.94 22.06
C ALA A 187 21.62 -7.10 20.79
N GLU A 188 21.85 -7.71 19.62
CA GLU A 188 21.37 -7.15 18.36
C GLU A 188 19.86 -6.94 18.45
N ASP A 189 19.34 -5.85 17.89
CA ASP A 189 17.93 -5.48 18.03
C ASP A 189 17.14 -5.88 16.78
N TYR A 190 16.47 -7.03 16.83
CA TYR A 190 15.52 -7.48 15.81
C TYR A 190 14.06 -7.30 16.27
N SER A 191 13.81 -6.31 17.11
CA SER A 191 12.46 -6.06 17.65
C SER A 191 11.44 -5.66 16.57
N GLN A 192 11.89 -5.05 15.49
CA GLN A 192 11.02 -4.69 14.36
C GLN A 192 10.63 -5.93 13.56
N GLU A 193 11.60 -6.78 13.22
CA GLU A 193 11.41 -8.06 12.55
C GLU A 193 10.50 -8.97 13.38
N ALA A 194 10.67 -8.97 14.70
CA ALA A 194 9.82 -9.73 15.62
C ALA A 194 8.35 -9.28 15.57
N LYS A 195 8.07 -7.99 15.40
CA LYS A 195 6.70 -7.48 15.23
C LYS A 195 6.09 -7.98 13.91
N VAL A 196 6.85 -7.94 12.83
CA VAL A 196 6.41 -8.48 11.53
C VAL A 196 6.08 -9.96 11.64
N ILE A 197 6.97 -10.75 12.24
CA ILE A 197 6.80 -12.20 12.40
C ILE A 197 5.59 -12.52 13.29
N ARG A 198 5.41 -11.82 14.41
CA ARG A 198 4.21 -11.99 15.27
C ARG A 198 2.94 -11.71 14.49
N GLN A 199 2.92 -10.64 13.69
CA GLN A 199 1.75 -10.32 12.88
C GLN A 199 1.50 -11.38 11.82
N LEU A 200 2.54 -11.87 11.12
CA LEU A 200 2.41 -12.94 10.13
C LEU A 200 1.78 -14.19 10.73
N LEU A 201 2.30 -14.65 11.88
CA LEU A 201 1.81 -15.88 12.54
C LEU A 201 0.35 -15.77 13.04
N THR A 202 -0.20 -14.56 13.13
CA THR A 202 -1.59 -14.30 13.53
C THR A 202 -2.50 -13.92 12.35
N SER A 203 -1.95 -13.75 11.16
CA SER A 203 -2.68 -13.41 9.94
C SER A 203 -3.12 -14.66 9.18
N ASP A 204 -4.10 -14.49 8.30
CA ASP A 204 -4.61 -15.56 7.44
C ASP A 204 -3.83 -15.63 6.12
N MET A 205 -3.32 -14.48 5.66
CA MET A 205 -2.41 -14.37 4.53
C MET A 205 -1.61 -13.07 4.59
N ALA A 206 -0.63 -12.94 3.70
CA ALA A 206 0.19 -11.75 3.60
C ALA A 206 0.26 -11.21 2.16
N VAL A 207 0.32 -9.89 2.05
CA VAL A 207 0.72 -9.17 0.84
C VAL A 207 2.18 -8.75 1.01
N TYR A 208 3.05 -9.21 0.13
CA TYR A 208 4.46 -8.80 0.08
C TYR A 208 4.64 -7.67 -0.93
N VAL A 209 4.84 -6.45 -0.43
CA VAL A 209 4.97 -5.25 -1.27
C VAL A 209 6.38 -5.14 -1.81
N VAL A 210 6.48 -5.11 -3.13
CA VAL A 210 7.72 -4.98 -3.89
C VAL A 210 7.79 -3.60 -4.51
N ASP A 211 8.88 -2.88 -4.31
CA ASP A 211 9.21 -1.71 -5.11
C ASP A 211 9.72 -2.19 -6.47
N ALA A 212 8.92 -2.01 -7.52
CA ALA A 212 9.26 -2.50 -8.85
C ALA A 212 10.49 -1.82 -9.46
N ARG A 213 10.91 -0.65 -8.94
CA ARG A 213 12.09 0.10 -9.40
C ARG A 213 13.40 -0.53 -8.91
N GLU A 214 13.34 -1.24 -7.77
CA GLU A 214 14.50 -1.86 -7.18
C GLU A 214 14.90 -3.16 -7.93
N PRO A 215 16.19 -3.40 -8.18
CA PRO A 215 16.65 -4.67 -8.71
C PRO A 215 16.52 -5.78 -7.65
N VAL A 216 16.51 -7.03 -8.08
CA VAL A 216 16.43 -8.19 -7.19
C VAL A 216 17.74 -8.38 -6.42
N LEU A 217 17.76 -8.04 -5.13
CA LEU A 217 18.89 -8.17 -4.24
C LEU A 217 18.79 -9.41 -3.33
N GLY A 218 19.92 -9.78 -2.69
CA GLY A 218 20.01 -10.90 -1.75
C GLY A 218 19.02 -10.77 -0.61
N LYS A 219 18.94 -9.58 0.02
CA LYS A 219 18.05 -9.28 1.15
C LYS A 219 16.58 -9.65 0.89
N TYR A 220 16.08 -9.42 -0.33
CA TYR A 220 14.69 -9.77 -0.70
C TYR A 220 14.47 -11.28 -0.78
N LYS A 221 15.53 -12.04 -1.11
CA LYS A 221 15.46 -13.50 -1.10
C LYS A 221 15.37 -14.04 0.32
N ASP A 222 16.05 -13.39 1.27
CA ASP A 222 16.03 -13.75 2.68
C ASP A 222 14.69 -13.36 3.31
N GLU A 223 14.15 -12.17 3.01
CA GLU A 223 12.79 -11.79 3.39
C GLU A 223 11.77 -12.84 2.97
N LEU A 224 11.75 -13.21 1.68
CA LEU A 224 10.80 -14.20 1.16
C LEU A 224 11.02 -15.60 1.76
N ALA A 225 12.25 -15.97 2.12
CA ALA A 225 12.51 -17.22 2.81
C ALA A 225 11.88 -17.20 4.22
N ILE A 226 12.10 -16.12 4.98
CA ILE A 226 11.50 -15.93 6.31
C ILE A 226 9.97 -15.94 6.21
N LEU A 227 9.37 -15.22 5.24
CA LEU A 227 7.93 -15.18 5.04
C LEU A 227 7.35 -16.56 4.72
N SER A 228 8.07 -17.37 3.93
CA SER A 228 7.64 -18.73 3.59
C SER A 228 7.54 -19.65 4.80
N TRP A 229 8.31 -19.39 5.85
CA TRP A 229 8.30 -20.18 7.09
C TRP A 229 7.07 -19.90 7.97
N ALA A 230 6.36 -18.81 7.75
CA ALA A 230 5.10 -18.53 8.45
C ALA A 230 3.96 -19.47 8.02
N ALA A 231 4.13 -20.23 6.94
CA ALA A 231 3.17 -21.20 6.40
C ALA A 231 1.76 -20.62 6.13
N ILE A 232 1.71 -19.34 5.75
CA ILE A 232 0.52 -18.66 5.25
C ILE A 232 0.70 -18.31 3.77
N PRO A 233 -0.39 -18.17 2.99
CA PRO A 233 -0.29 -17.68 1.62
C PRO A 233 0.35 -16.30 1.56
N VAL A 234 1.32 -16.10 0.68
CA VAL A 234 1.99 -14.82 0.43
C VAL A 234 1.77 -14.41 -1.01
N MET A 235 1.21 -13.24 -1.24
CA MET A 235 1.01 -12.68 -2.58
C MET A 235 1.91 -11.46 -2.78
N PRO A 236 2.86 -11.51 -3.73
CA PRO A 236 3.64 -10.35 -4.14
C PRO A 236 2.77 -9.31 -4.85
N VAL A 237 2.94 -8.05 -4.45
CA VAL A 237 2.29 -6.88 -5.04
C VAL A 237 3.35 -5.89 -5.49
N PHE A 238 3.39 -5.62 -6.78
CA PHE A 238 4.31 -4.64 -7.37
C PHE A 238 3.73 -3.25 -7.25
N ASN A 239 4.45 -2.38 -6.55
CA ASN A 239 4.19 -0.96 -6.44
C ASN A 239 5.15 -0.16 -7.35
N PHE A 240 4.81 1.08 -7.68
CA PHE A 240 5.60 1.96 -8.56
C PHE A 240 5.86 1.37 -9.95
N THR A 241 4.84 0.75 -10.50
CA THR A 241 4.93 -0.01 -11.77
C THR A 241 4.93 0.87 -13.01
N ASP A 242 4.47 2.11 -12.89
CA ASP A 242 4.46 3.09 -13.99
C ASP A 242 5.83 3.73 -14.25
N SER A 243 6.85 3.33 -13.49
CA SER A 243 8.23 3.79 -13.68
C SER A 243 8.87 3.11 -14.90
N GLN A 244 9.65 3.89 -15.68
CA GLN A 244 10.46 3.35 -16.78
C GLN A 244 11.58 2.42 -16.31
N GLU A 245 11.93 2.45 -15.02
CA GLU A 245 12.98 1.64 -14.39
C GLU A 245 12.45 0.36 -13.76
N ALA A 246 11.17 -0.01 -13.99
CA ALA A 246 10.56 -1.15 -13.35
C ALA A 246 11.20 -2.49 -13.80
N ASN A 247 11.66 -3.28 -12.83
CA ASN A 247 12.35 -4.57 -13.01
C ASN A 247 11.39 -5.78 -12.87
N ILE A 248 10.15 -5.64 -13.32
CA ILE A 248 9.07 -6.62 -13.06
C ILE A 248 9.42 -8.02 -13.55
N ASP A 249 10.01 -8.17 -14.73
CA ASP A 249 10.33 -9.48 -15.30
C ASP A 249 11.40 -10.23 -14.49
N GLU A 250 12.40 -9.49 -13.96
CA GLU A 250 13.42 -10.07 -13.09
C GLU A 250 12.80 -10.54 -11.78
N TRP A 251 11.95 -9.71 -11.18
CA TRP A 251 11.19 -10.06 -9.98
C TRP A 251 10.30 -11.28 -10.18
N GLN A 252 9.51 -11.32 -11.26
CA GLN A 252 8.64 -12.45 -11.56
C GLN A 252 9.45 -13.75 -11.74
N THR A 253 10.60 -13.67 -12.39
CA THR A 253 11.50 -14.82 -12.54
C THR A 253 12.00 -15.32 -11.18
N MET A 254 12.39 -14.42 -10.29
CA MET A 254 12.84 -14.77 -8.93
C MET A 254 11.69 -15.35 -8.08
N LEU A 255 10.52 -14.73 -8.13
CA LEU A 255 9.33 -15.17 -7.40
C LEU A 255 8.86 -16.57 -7.86
N ALA A 256 8.87 -16.82 -9.17
CA ALA A 256 8.52 -18.13 -9.73
C ALA A 256 9.44 -19.26 -9.23
N ARG A 257 10.75 -18.97 -9.05
CA ARG A 257 11.71 -19.95 -8.47
C ARG A 257 11.39 -20.29 -7.00
N ARG A 258 10.57 -19.50 -6.32
CA ARG A 258 10.09 -19.69 -4.94
C ARG A 258 8.63 -20.16 -4.88
N ASN A 259 8.08 -20.63 -6.00
CA ASN A 259 6.68 -21.06 -6.15
C ASN A 259 5.65 -19.93 -5.89
N LEU A 260 6.04 -18.68 -5.99
CA LEU A 260 5.15 -17.51 -5.90
C LEU A 260 4.76 -17.08 -7.31
N HIS A 261 3.78 -17.80 -7.90
CA HIS A 261 3.36 -17.61 -9.29
C HIS A 261 2.24 -16.57 -9.44
N ILE A 262 1.49 -16.31 -8.37
CA ILE A 262 0.42 -15.31 -8.33
C ILE A 262 1.03 -14.02 -7.80
N SER A 263 1.03 -13.00 -8.63
CA SER A 263 1.43 -11.64 -8.27
C SER A 263 0.52 -10.64 -8.96
N THR A 264 0.42 -9.43 -8.42
CA THR A 264 -0.39 -8.37 -9.04
C THR A 264 0.38 -7.05 -9.06
N ARG A 265 -0.05 -6.16 -9.95
CA ARG A 265 0.38 -4.76 -9.97
C ARG A 265 -0.67 -3.96 -9.21
N PHE A 266 -0.22 -3.09 -8.36
CA PHE A 266 -1.07 -2.14 -7.67
C PHE A 266 -0.23 -0.91 -7.33
N ASP A 267 -0.31 0.11 -8.18
CA ASP A 267 0.46 1.32 -8.01
C ASP A 267 -0.27 2.28 -7.05
N SER A 268 0.40 2.65 -5.96
CA SER A 268 -0.17 3.56 -4.96
C SER A 268 -0.16 5.03 -5.39
N VAL A 269 0.52 5.36 -6.50
CA VAL A 269 0.61 6.71 -7.06
C VAL A 269 -0.32 6.85 -8.26
N ALA A 270 -0.33 5.86 -9.17
CA ALA A 270 -1.18 5.80 -10.34
C ALA A 270 -2.32 4.81 -10.10
N PHE A 271 -3.29 5.20 -9.25
CA PHE A 271 -4.39 4.31 -8.88
C PHE A 271 -5.35 4.05 -10.05
N GLU A 272 -5.57 2.76 -10.32
CA GLU A 272 -6.60 2.27 -11.23
C GLU A 272 -7.55 1.32 -10.48
N PHE A 273 -8.87 1.52 -10.64
CA PHE A 273 -9.87 0.70 -9.94
C PHE A 273 -9.80 -0.78 -10.37
N GLU A 274 -9.49 -1.05 -11.63
CA GLU A 274 -9.30 -2.39 -12.16
C GLU A 274 -8.16 -3.14 -11.49
N ASP A 275 -7.09 -2.45 -11.11
CA ASP A 275 -5.95 -3.03 -10.41
C ASP A 275 -6.32 -3.38 -8.96
N GLU A 276 -7.14 -2.56 -8.29
CA GLU A 276 -7.71 -2.92 -6.99
C GLU A 276 -8.58 -4.18 -7.09
N MET A 277 -9.46 -4.26 -8.08
CA MET A 277 -10.30 -5.45 -8.28
C MET A 277 -9.46 -6.69 -8.57
N ARG A 278 -8.42 -6.56 -9.38
CA ARG A 278 -7.49 -7.65 -9.68
C ARG A 278 -6.72 -8.11 -8.44
N LEU A 279 -6.32 -7.16 -7.56
CA LEU A 279 -5.70 -7.47 -6.28
C LEU A 279 -6.60 -8.39 -5.45
N TRP A 280 -7.86 -7.98 -5.22
CA TRP A 280 -8.82 -8.76 -4.42
C TRP A 280 -9.16 -10.09 -5.06
N GLN A 281 -9.32 -10.14 -6.37
CA GLN A 281 -9.58 -11.38 -7.11
C GLN A 281 -8.42 -12.39 -6.99
N ASN A 282 -7.18 -11.92 -7.12
CA ASN A 282 -5.99 -12.78 -6.98
C ASN A 282 -5.87 -13.29 -5.54
N LEU A 283 -6.12 -12.47 -4.53
CA LEU A 283 -6.17 -12.91 -3.14
C LEU A 283 -7.25 -13.97 -2.90
N ALA A 284 -8.45 -13.78 -3.49
CA ALA A 284 -9.54 -14.75 -3.38
C ALA A 284 -9.18 -16.12 -3.96
N THR A 285 -8.41 -16.17 -5.07
CA THR A 285 -7.97 -17.45 -5.67
C THR A 285 -7.01 -18.24 -4.79
N MET A 286 -6.34 -17.59 -3.84
CA MET A 286 -5.39 -18.21 -2.91
C MET A 286 -6.06 -18.75 -1.64
N LEU A 287 -7.33 -18.45 -1.42
CA LEU A 287 -8.10 -18.87 -0.25
C LEU A 287 -9.06 -19.99 -0.58
N THR A 288 -9.35 -20.83 0.41
CA THR A 288 -10.36 -21.90 0.27
C THR A 288 -11.78 -21.34 0.40
N HIS A 289 -11.94 -20.24 1.15
CA HIS A 289 -13.19 -19.53 1.40
C HIS A 289 -12.92 -18.05 1.12
N SER A 290 -13.58 -17.49 0.12
CA SER A 290 -13.34 -16.16 -0.41
C SER A 290 -14.57 -15.24 -0.31
N GLU A 291 -15.63 -15.68 0.37
CA GLU A 291 -16.92 -14.99 0.41
C GLU A 291 -16.80 -13.53 0.90
N MET A 292 -15.93 -13.27 1.87
CA MET A 292 -15.64 -11.91 2.37
C MET A 292 -15.01 -11.01 1.29
N LEU A 293 -14.10 -11.57 0.49
CA LEU A 293 -13.47 -10.83 -0.61
C LEU A 293 -14.44 -10.64 -1.78
N GLU A 294 -15.27 -11.61 -2.07
CA GLU A 294 -16.33 -11.49 -3.09
C GLU A 294 -17.32 -10.38 -2.70
N GLN A 295 -17.76 -10.36 -1.45
CA GLN A 295 -18.60 -9.30 -0.91
C GLN A 295 -17.89 -7.93 -0.97
N LEU A 296 -16.61 -7.85 -0.60
CA LEU A 296 -15.82 -6.63 -0.70
C LEU A 296 -15.76 -6.12 -2.15
N MET A 297 -15.44 -6.98 -3.10
CA MET A 297 -15.38 -6.62 -4.52
C MET A 297 -16.72 -6.12 -5.04
N GLN A 298 -17.82 -6.77 -4.66
CA GLN A 298 -19.15 -6.34 -5.04
C GLN A 298 -19.44 -4.93 -4.50
N ARG A 299 -19.21 -4.69 -3.20
CA ARG A 299 -19.43 -3.37 -2.58
C ARG A 299 -18.57 -2.29 -3.19
N ARG A 300 -17.30 -2.57 -3.41
CA ARG A 300 -16.38 -1.62 -4.07
C ARG A 300 -16.85 -1.25 -5.47
N THR A 301 -17.39 -2.21 -6.22
CA THR A 301 -17.92 -1.97 -7.55
C THR A 301 -19.18 -1.12 -7.51
N GLU A 302 -20.10 -1.39 -6.58
CA GLU A 302 -21.31 -0.61 -6.36
C GLU A 302 -20.97 0.84 -5.95
N ASP A 303 -20.10 1.01 -4.94
CA ASP A 303 -19.65 2.32 -4.46
C ASP A 303 -18.95 3.13 -5.58
N TRP A 304 -18.12 2.47 -6.39
CA TRP A 304 -17.45 3.11 -7.52
C TRP A 304 -18.42 3.58 -8.60
N ALA A 305 -19.42 2.75 -8.92
CA ALA A 305 -20.46 3.12 -9.88
C ALA A 305 -21.29 4.31 -9.39
N GLN A 306 -21.66 4.31 -8.10
CA GLN A 306 -22.39 5.42 -7.48
C GLN A 306 -21.56 6.72 -7.52
N LEU A 307 -20.30 6.67 -7.12
CA LEU A 307 -19.39 7.83 -7.15
C LEU A 307 -19.27 8.41 -8.57
N TYR A 308 -19.18 7.53 -9.56
CA TYR A 308 -19.11 7.95 -10.97
C TYR A 308 -20.39 8.62 -11.46
N ASP A 309 -21.56 8.14 -11.05
CA ASP A 309 -22.85 8.75 -11.39
C ASP A 309 -23.06 10.08 -10.66
N GLU A 310 -22.66 10.19 -9.40
CA GLU A 310 -22.67 11.46 -8.66
C GLU A 310 -21.76 12.50 -9.32
N ALA A 311 -20.55 12.11 -9.74
CA ALA A 311 -19.65 13.01 -10.46
C ALA A 311 -20.26 13.52 -11.79
N LYS A 312 -20.97 12.67 -12.53
CA LYS A 312 -21.68 13.09 -13.75
C LYS A 312 -22.78 14.12 -13.45
N ILE A 313 -23.54 13.92 -12.35
CA ILE A 313 -24.59 14.84 -11.94
C ILE A 313 -23.98 16.21 -11.61
N ILE A 314 -22.90 16.24 -10.82
CA ILE A 314 -22.20 17.48 -10.46
C ILE A 314 -21.69 18.20 -11.72
N ILE A 315 -21.09 17.48 -12.67
CA ILE A 315 -20.62 18.05 -13.93
C ILE A 315 -21.80 18.58 -14.77
N ALA A 316 -22.90 17.82 -14.83
CA ALA A 316 -24.08 18.24 -15.57
C ALA A 316 -24.70 19.51 -14.96
N ASP A 317 -24.84 19.59 -13.65
CA ASP A 317 -25.33 20.77 -12.94
C ASP A 317 -24.40 21.97 -13.14
N PHE A 318 -23.10 21.78 -13.08
CA PHE A 318 -22.13 22.84 -13.40
C PHE A 318 -22.33 23.37 -14.84
N LEU A 319 -22.40 22.48 -15.83
CA LEU A 319 -22.58 22.85 -17.22
C LEU A 319 -23.92 23.57 -17.46
N LEU A 320 -25.00 23.14 -16.81
CA LEU A 320 -26.30 23.79 -16.87
C LEU A 320 -26.25 25.20 -16.26
N ASN A 321 -25.58 25.36 -15.10
CA ASN A 321 -25.42 26.66 -14.48
C ASN A 321 -24.58 27.61 -15.34
N VAL A 322 -23.51 27.13 -15.96
CA VAL A 322 -22.71 27.92 -16.92
C VAL A 322 -23.50 28.30 -18.14
N ALA A 323 -24.29 27.38 -18.71
CA ALA A 323 -25.11 27.64 -19.86
C ALA A 323 -26.29 28.61 -19.59
N ALA A 324 -26.84 28.55 -18.36
CA ALA A 324 -27.91 29.44 -17.91
C ALA A 324 -27.42 30.83 -17.47
N PHE A 325 -26.11 31.02 -17.37
CA PHE A 325 -25.53 32.27 -16.90
C PHE A 325 -25.58 33.31 -18.01
N VAL A 326 -26.60 34.18 -17.97
CA VAL A 326 -26.86 35.22 -18.94
C VAL A 326 -26.81 36.58 -18.25
N ARG A 327 -26.10 37.53 -18.83
CA ARG A 327 -26.15 38.96 -18.45
C ARG A 327 -26.66 39.79 -19.61
N GLU A 328 -27.59 40.65 -19.31
CA GLU A 328 -28.07 41.66 -20.28
C GLU A 328 -27.07 42.83 -20.30
N ILE A 329 -26.68 43.24 -21.49
CA ILE A 329 -25.78 44.36 -21.76
C ILE A 329 -26.56 45.38 -22.57
N SER A 330 -26.46 46.66 -22.21
CA SER A 330 -27.02 47.75 -23.07
C SER A 330 -26.24 47.86 -24.38
N GLU A 331 -26.91 48.25 -25.45
CA GLU A 331 -26.25 48.40 -26.78
C GLU A 331 -25.06 49.39 -26.75
N ASP A 332 -25.04 50.31 -25.79
CA ASP A 332 -24.01 51.33 -25.64
C ASP A 332 -22.86 50.92 -24.71
N ASP A 333 -22.93 49.76 -24.04
CA ASP A 333 -21.91 49.31 -23.09
C ASP A 333 -20.82 48.44 -23.74
N ASP A 334 -19.56 48.59 -23.30
CA ASP A 334 -18.47 47.71 -23.70
C ASP A 334 -18.70 46.30 -23.15
N PRO A 335 -18.78 45.26 -23.99
CA PRO A 335 -19.01 43.90 -23.54
C PRO A 335 -17.81 43.27 -22.79
N MET A 336 -16.60 43.80 -22.94
CA MET A 336 -15.39 43.19 -22.40
C MET A 336 -15.32 43.11 -20.86
N PRO A 337 -15.67 44.17 -20.09
CA PRO A 337 -15.71 44.07 -18.63
C PRO A 337 -16.73 43.06 -18.13
N VAL A 338 -17.90 42.99 -18.75
CA VAL A 338 -18.95 42.03 -18.38
C VAL A 338 -18.53 40.60 -18.67
N LEU A 339 -17.84 40.37 -19.79
CA LEU A 339 -17.28 39.07 -20.13
C LEU A 339 -16.20 38.62 -19.12
N GLN A 340 -15.34 39.52 -18.66
CA GLN A 340 -14.34 39.25 -17.62
C GLN A 340 -15.00 38.91 -16.29
N ASP A 341 -15.98 39.67 -15.84
CA ASP A 341 -16.77 39.40 -14.64
C ASP A 341 -17.48 38.03 -14.71
N MET A 342 -18.03 37.69 -15.88
CA MET A 342 -18.66 36.38 -16.09
C MET A 342 -17.66 35.26 -16.02
N GLN A 343 -16.47 35.39 -16.59
CA GLN A 343 -15.40 34.39 -16.51
C GLN A 343 -14.89 34.21 -15.07
N GLU A 344 -14.85 35.28 -14.32
CA GLU A 344 -14.43 35.22 -12.90
C GLU A 344 -15.50 34.57 -12.02
N ALA A 345 -16.78 34.87 -12.26
CA ALA A 345 -17.90 34.27 -11.53
C ALA A 345 -18.07 32.76 -11.79
N VAL A 346 -17.61 32.27 -12.94
CA VAL A 346 -17.62 30.81 -13.26
C VAL A 346 -16.43 30.10 -12.61
N ARG A 347 -15.36 30.82 -12.22
CA ARG A 347 -14.16 30.25 -11.57
C ARG A 347 -14.30 30.15 -10.05
N GLN A 348 -15.21 30.89 -9.44
CA GLN A 348 -15.54 30.83 -8.01
C GLN A 348 -16.53 29.72 -7.70
#